data_08d42701f54ce89614beb1a2062dc286
#
_entry.id   08d42701f54ce89614beb1a2062dc286
#
_cell.length_a   1.000
_cell.length_b   1.000
_cell.length_c   1.000
_cell.angle_alpha   90.00
_cell.angle_beta   90.00
_cell.angle_gamma   90.00
#
_symmetry.space_group_name_H-M   'P 1'
#
loop_
_entity.id
_entity.type
_entity.pdbx_description
1 polymer ?
#
loop_
_entity_poly.entity_id
_entity_poly.type
_entity_poly.pdbx_seq_one_letter_code
_entity_poly.pdbx_strand_id
1 'polypeptide(L)'
;IEGEMSPIGQPSVNPAKRIMPHEMVRTNIPMIDLFNSLVKSQKLPIFARAGEPYNELLARIALQADSDVIVIGGMGLKYDEYLKFRATLDQSGALAKTVMFVHTAADPTVECMLVPDVSLAVAEKFALEGKNVLVLLTDMTSFADAMKEIAITMEQIPSNRGYPGDLYSQLAARYEKAVDFDGAGSITILAVTTMPGDDVTHPVPDN
;
A
#
# COMPACT_ATOMS: atom_id res chain seq x y z
N ILE A 1 23.63 5.18 -11.32
CA ILE A 1 22.17 4.99 -11.54
C ILE A 1 21.87 5.73 -12.83
N GLU A 2 21.60 5.01 -13.90
CA GLU A 2 21.17 5.55 -15.18
C GLU A 2 19.65 5.36 -15.29
N GLY A 3 18.91 6.43 -15.58
CA GLY A 3 17.47 6.40 -15.74
C GLY A 3 16.83 7.77 -15.59
N GLU A 4 15.58 7.86 -15.99
CA GLU A 4 14.77 9.04 -15.82
C GLU A 4 14.45 9.25 -14.34
N MET A 5 14.75 10.42 -13.82
CA MET A 5 14.43 10.79 -12.43
C MET A 5 12.99 11.26 -12.33
N SER A 6 12.24 10.70 -11.39
CA SER A 6 10.86 11.10 -11.09
C SER A 6 10.76 11.51 -9.62
N PRO A 7 10.08 12.62 -9.30
CA PRO A 7 9.90 13.02 -7.92
C PRO A 7 8.92 12.09 -7.20
N ILE A 8 9.19 11.80 -5.94
CA ILE A 8 8.28 11.08 -5.04
C ILE A 8 7.40 12.06 -4.25
N GLY A 9 6.26 11.62 -3.75
CA GLY A 9 5.38 12.46 -2.93
C GLY A 9 4.61 13.52 -3.72
N GLN A 10 4.47 13.36 -5.02
CA GLN A 10 3.67 14.26 -5.85
C GLN A 10 2.19 14.21 -5.44
N PRO A 11 1.44 15.32 -5.57
CA PRO A 11 0.00 15.33 -5.37
C PRO A 11 -0.71 14.38 -6.34
N SER A 12 -1.94 14.02 -6.01
CA SER A 12 -2.78 13.19 -6.88
C SER A 12 -3.04 13.88 -8.22
N VAL A 13 -3.14 13.06 -9.27
CA VAL A 13 -3.41 13.57 -10.62
C VAL A 13 -4.76 14.29 -10.67
N ASN A 14 -4.83 15.36 -11.47
CA ASN A 14 -6.02 16.16 -11.65
C ASN A 14 -7.28 15.30 -11.90
N PRO A 15 -8.38 15.52 -11.17
CA PRO A 15 -9.63 14.80 -11.33
C PRO A 15 -10.18 14.74 -12.77
N ALA A 16 -9.90 15.76 -13.58
CA ALA A 16 -10.33 15.79 -14.99
C ALA A 16 -9.72 14.70 -15.87
N LYS A 17 -8.64 14.05 -15.40
CA LYS A 17 -8.00 12.91 -16.06
C LYS A 17 -8.41 11.55 -15.50
N ARG A 18 -9.36 11.53 -14.58
CA ARG A 18 -9.86 10.33 -13.93
C ARG A 18 -11.20 9.93 -14.49
N ILE A 19 -11.42 8.64 -14.66
CA ILE A 19 -12.73 8.07 -14.99
C ILE A 19 -13.33 7.35 -13.80
N MET A 20 -14.64 7.18 -13.83
CA MET A 20 -15.34 6.43 -12.79
C MET A 20 -15.01 4.94 -12.92
N PRO A 21 -14.55 4.28 -11.86
CA PRO A 21 -14.23 2.87 -11.90
C PRO A 21 -15.48 2.00 -12.12
N HIS A 22 -15.38 1.00 -12.99
CA HIS A 22 -16.47 0.08 -13.31
C HIS A 22 -15.99 -1.35 -13.63
N GLU A 23 -14.68 -1.58 -13.71
CA GLU A 23 -14.12 -2.88 -14.00
C GLU A 23 -13.59 -3.55 -12.72
N MET A 24 -13.97 -4.82 -12.52
CA MET A 24 -13.52 -5.62 -11.40
C MET A 24 -12.08 -6.09 -11.58
N VAL A 25 -11.28 -6.00 -10.53
CA VAL A 25 -9.99 -6.68 -10.40
C VAL A 25 -10.22 -8.02 -9.70
N ARG A 26 -10.04 -9.12 -10.42
CA ARG A 26 -10.17 -10.45 -9.82
C ARG A 26 -8.95 -10.77 -8.99
N THR A 27 -9.18 -11.07 -7.72
CA THR A 27 -8.13 -11.55 -6.81
C THR A 27 -8.00 -13.06 -6.83
N ASN A 28 -9.00 -13.76 -7.39
CA ASN A 28 -9.17 -15.21 -7.34
C ASN A 28 -9.25 -15.78 -5.91
N ILE A 29 -9.67 -14.93 -4.99
CA ILE A 29 -10.04 -15.30 -3.62
C ILE A 29 -11.55 -15.12 -3.48
N PRO A 30 -12.34 -16.22 -3.37
CA PRO A 30 -13.80 -16.13 -3.42
C PRO A 30 -14.42 -15.18 -2.41
N MET A 31 -13.87 -15.11 -1.20
CA MET A 31 -14.37 -14.21 -0.16
C MET A 31 -14.23 -12.73 -0.53
N ILE A 32 -13.16 -12.37 -1.21
CA ILE A 32 -12.96 -11.00 -1.68
C ILE A 32 -13.84 -10.76 -2.90
N ASP A 33 -13.76 -11.62 -3.90
CA ASP A 33 -14.41 -11.40 -5.19
C ASP A 33 -15.95 -11.43 -5.12
N LEU A 34 -16.53 -12.16 -4.15
CA LEU A 34 -17.97 -12.26 -4.00
C LEU A 34 -18.58 -11.24 -3.01
N PHE A 35 -17.89 -10.96 -1.91
CA PHE A 35 -18.46 -10.16 -0.82
C PHE A 35 -17.88 -8.77 -0.71
N ASN A 36 -16.69 -8.55 -1.25
CA ASN A 36 -15.98 -7.28 -1.14
C ASN A 36 -15.17 -7.01 -2.41
N SER A 37 -15.84 -7.16 -3.56
CA SER A 37 -15.24 -7.09 -4.89
C SER A 37 -14.34 -5.87 -5.05
N LEU A 38 -13.10 -6.12 -5.47
CA LEU A 38 -12.15 -5.07 -5.76
C LEU A 38 -12.41 -4.52 -7.16
N VAL A 39 -12.57 -3.21 -7.27
CA VAL A 39 -12.74 -2.52 -8.55
C VAL A 39 -11.47 -1.77 -8.90
N LYS A 40 -11.12 -1.67 -10.19
CA LYS A 40 -9.98 -0.84 -10.62
C LYS A 40 -10.09 0.56 -10.03
N SER A 41 -8.97 1.13 -9.66
CA SER A 41 -8.85 2.42 -8.99
C SER A 41 -9.48 2.54 -7.61
N GLN A 42 -9.95 1.45 -7.04
CA GLN A 42 -10.44 1.42 -5.67
C GLN A 42 -9.28 1.31 -4.68
N LYS A 43 -9.49 1.86 -3.52
CA LYS A 43 -8.70 1.62 -2.32
C LYS A 43 -9.52 0.76 -1.37
N LEU A 44 -9.00 -0.41 -1.00
CA LEU A 44 -9.67 -1.34 -0.11
C LEU A 44 -8.79 -1.63 1.11
N PRO A 45 -9.26 -1.37 2.33
CA PRO A 45 -8.52 -1.74 3.52
C PRO A 45 -8.70 -3.23 3.84
N ILE A 46 -7.65 -3.84 4.37
CA ILE A 46 -7.66 -5.15 4.98
C ILE A 46 -7.34 -4.96 6.46
N PHE A 47 -8.33 -5.16 7.32
CA PHE A 47 -8.15 -5.10 8.75
C PHE A 47 -7.67 -6.44 9.28
N ALA A 48 -6.54 -6.46 9.96
CA ALA A 48 -5.93 -7.65 10.51
C ALA A 48 -5.71 -7.52 12.03
N ARG A 49 -5.92 -8.61 12.74
CA ARG A 49 -5.56 -8.72 14.16
C ARG A 49 -4.09 -9.11 14.29
N ALA A 50 -3.54 -8.87 15.46
CA ALA A 50 -2.20 -9.32 15.78
C ALA A 50 -2.09 -10.86 15.64
N GLY A 51 -1.09 -11.31 14.88
CA GLY A 51 -0.83 -12.73 14.66
C GLY A 51 -1.60 -13.39 13.51
N GLU A 52 -2.49 -12.68 12.84
CA GLU A 52 -3.11 -13.19 11.60
C GLU A 52 -2.12 -13.16 10.44
N PRO A 53 -2.18 -14.16 9.52
CA PRO A 53 -1.23 -14.29 8.41
C PRO A 53 -1.56 -13.38 7.23
N TYR A 54 -1.72 -12.09 7.46
CA TYR A 54 -2.10 -11.14 6.40
C TYR A 54 -1.04 -11.00 5.30
N ASN A 55 0.23 -11.21 5.60
CA ASN A 55 1.29 -11.21 4.59
C ASN A 55 1.18 -12.41 3.64
N GLU A 56 0.73 -13.56 4.13
CA GLU A 56 0.44 -14.72 3.28
C GLU A 56 -0.76 -14.47 2.37
N LEU A 57 -1.79 -13.79 2.88
CA LEU A 57 -2.93 -13.36 2.08
C LEU A 57 -2.50 -12.41 0.95
N LEU A 58 -1.67 -11.41 1.26
CA LEU A 58 -1.15 -10.48 0.24
C LEU A 58 -0.27 -11.20 -0.80
N ALA A 59 0.59 -12.12 -0.37
CA ALA A 59 1.38 -12.93 -1.29
C ALA A 59 0.47 -13.73 -2.25
N ARG A 60 -0.60 -14.33 -1.72
CA ARG A 60 -1.59 -15.05 -2.53
C ARG A 60 -2.31 -14.15 -3.52
N ILE A 61 -2.72 -12.95 -3.10
CA ILE A 61 -3.32 -11.96 -3.99
C ILE A 61 -2.33 -11.57 -5.09
N ALA A 62 -1.07 -11.31 -4.75
CA ALA A 62 -0.02 -11.00 -5.72
C ALA A 62 0.19 -12.09 -6.77
N LEU A 63 0.04 -13.37 -6.35
CA LEU A 63 0.16 -14.52 -7.24
C LEU A 63 -1.01 -14.65 -8.23
N GLN A 64 -2.21 -14.37 -7.77
CA GLN A 64 -3.46 -14.74 -8.42
C GLN A 64 -4.18 -13.56 -9.07
N ALA A 65 -3.88 -12.33 -8.66
CA ALA A 65 -4.59 -11.16 -9.15
C ALA A 65 -4.35 -10.90 -10.65
N ASP A 66 -5.42 -10.51 -11.30
CA ASP A 66 -5.42 -10.11 -12.71
C ASP A 66 -4.97 -8.64 -12.81
N SER A 67 -3.66 -8.44 -12.82
CA SER A 67 -3.03 -7.13 -12.98
C SER A 67 -1.72 -7.25 -13.77
N ASP A 68 -1.35 -6.19 -14.48
CA ASP A 68 -0.14 -6.18 -15.32
C ASP A 68 1.13 -6.09 -14.48
N VAL A 69 1.09 -5.25 -13.45
CA VAL A 69 2.20 -5.00 -12.52
C VAL A 69 1.69 -4.99 -11.10
N ILE A 70 2.48 -5.55 -10.20
CA ILE A 70 2.24 -5.52 -8.77
C ILE A 70 3.35 -4.72 -8.11
N VAL A 71 2.97 -3.75 -7.28
CA VAL A 71 3.91 -3.00 -6.45
C VAL A 71 3.62 -3.30 -5.00
N ILE A 72 4.63 -3.77 -4.28
CA ILE A 72 4.51 -4.11 -2.87
C ILE A 72 5.33 -3.13 -2.04
N GLY A 73 4.66 -2.44 -1.13
CA GLY A 73 5.27 -1.60 -0.12
C GLY A 73 5.17 -2.27 1.25
N GLY A 74 6.27 -2.83 1.73
CA GLY A 74 6.34 -3.46 3.06
C GLY A 74 6.93 -2.50 4.10
N MET A 75 6.26 -2.33 5.22
CA MET A 75 6.61 -1.41 6.29
C MET A 75 6.69 -2.16 7.62
N GLY A 76 7.85 -2.13 8.27
CA GLY A 76 8.07 -2.76 9.57
C GLY A 76 8.02 -4.29 9.55
N LEU A 77 8.30 -4.92 8.42
CA LEU A 77 8.31 -6.39 8.31
C LEU A 77 9.45 -6.99 9.16
N LYS A 78 9.19 -8.17 9.71
CA LYS A 78 10.28 -8.99 10.21
C LYS A 78 11.05 -9.57 9.04
N TYR A 79 12.36 -9.73 9.21
CA TYR A 79 13.23 -10.20 8.13
C TYR A 79 12.87 -11.60 7.61
N ASP A 80 12.45 -12.50 8.50
CA ASP A 80 11.98 -13.83 8.13
C ASP A 80 10.65 -13.82 7.36
N GLU A 81 9.74 -12.90 7.70
CA GLU A 81 8.50 -12.67 6.95
C GLU A 81 8.81 -12.18 5.53
N TYR A 82 9.73 -11.23 5.39
CA TYR A 82 10.19 -10.77 4.09
C TYR A 82 10.77 -11.91 3.24
N LEU A 83 11.62 -12.74 3.83
CA LEU A 83 12.22 -13.87 3.10
C LEU A 83 11.18 -14.87 2.62
N LYS A 84 10.19 -15.20 3.46
CA LYS A 84 9.06 -16.08 3.09
C LYS A 84 8.23 -15.47 1.96
N PHE A 85 7.90 -14.19 2.08
CA PHE A 85 7.13 -13.47 1.08
C PHE A 85 7.84 -13.48 -0.29
N ARG A 86 9.12 -13.13 -0.30
CA ARG A 86 9.95 -13.16 -1.51
C ARG A 86 10.06 -14.55 -2.11
N ALA A 87 10.30 -15.57 -1.28
CA ALA A 87 10.40 -16.95 -1.75
C ALA A 87 9.10 -17.45 -2.40
N THR A 88 7.95 -17.08 -1.84
CA THR A 88 6.63 -17.41 -2.39
C THR A 88 6.43 -16.80 -3.78
N LEU A 89 6.81 -15.53 -3.96
CA LEU A 89 6.72 -14.84 -5.26
C LEU A 89 7.71 -15.41 -6.29
N ASP A 90 8.91 -15.76 -5.88
CA ASP A 90 9.95 -16.30 -6.75
C ASP A 90 9.58 -17.69 -7.30
N GLN A 91 9.16 -18.59 -6.41
CA GLN A 91 8.75 -19.94 -6.78
C GLN A 91 7.60 -20.01 -7.77
N SER A 92 6.74 -19.03 -7.75
CA SER A 92 5.56 -18.94 -8.62
C SER A 92 5.79 -18.17 -9.92
N GLY A 93 6.96 -17.55 -10.09
CA GLY A 93 7.25 -16.68 -11.23
C GLY A 93 6.57 -15.31 -11.17
N ALA A 94 5.82 -14.99 -10.11
CA ALA A 94 5.17 -13.69 -9.95
C ALA A 94 6.16 -12.55 -9.70
N LEU A 95 7.38 -12.88 -9.27
CA LEU A 95 8.44 -11.90 -9.03
C LEU A 95 8.78 -11.10 -10.32
N ALA A 96 8.63 -11.71 -11.50
CA ALA A 96 8.91 -11.06 -12.77
C ALA A 96 8.00 -9.86 -13.08
N LYS A 97 6.78 -9.82 -12.52
CA LYS A 97 5.82 -8.72 -12.64
C LYS A 97 5.69 -7.86 -11.37
N THR A 98 6.55 -8.09 -10.38
CA THR A 98 6.43 -7.49 -9.05
C THR A 98 7.62 -6.57 -8.77
N VAL A 99 7.32 -5.36 -8.29
CA VAL A 99 8.29 -4.42 -7.72
C VAL A 99 8.07 -4.38 -6.22
N MET A 100 9.13 -4.53 -5.44
CA MET A 100 9.05 -4.55 -3.98
C MET A 100 9.92 -3.45 -3.37
N PHE A 101 9.32 -2.65 -2.49
CA PHE A 101 10.00 -1.74 -1.58
C PHE A 101 9.73 -2.22 -0.16
N VAL A 102 10.76 -2.62 0.54
CA VAL A 102 10.62 -3.25 1.86
C VAL A 102 11.46 -2.52 2.89
N HIS A 103 10.79 -2.08 3.94
CA HIS A 103 11.40 -1.64 5.19
C HIS A 103 11.23 -2.75 6.22
N THR A 104 12.32 -3.15 6.85
CA THR A 104 12.31 -4.12 7.93
C THR A 104 12.36 -3.42 9.29
N ALA A 105 11.99 -4.13 10.35
CA ALA A 105 12.04 -3.59 11.71
C ALA A 105 13.46 -3.18 12.18
N ALA A 106 14.51 -3.56 11.45
CA ALA A 106 15.89 -3.17 11.73
C ALA A 106 16.35 -1.91 10.98
N ASP A 107 15.55 -1.43 10.03
CA ASP A 107 15.90 -0.27 9.20
C ASP A 107 15.46 1.05 9.88
N PRO A 108 16.05 2.18 9.48
CA PRO A 108 15.70 3.49 10.08
C PRO A 108 14.23 3.85 9.87
N THR A 109 13.57 4.37 10.91
CA THR A 109 12.15 4.74 10.91
C THR A 109 11.76 5.70 9.78
N VAL A 110 12.66 6.60 9.38
CA VAL A 110 12.42 7.53 8.26
C VAL A 110 12.19 6.80 6.94
N GLU A 111 12.87 5.68 6.70
CA GLU A 111 12.69 4.88 5.49
C GLU A 111 11.29 4.25 5.44
N CYS A 112 10.73 3.87 6.60
CA CYS A 112 9.37 3.38 6.69
C CYS A 112 8.35 4.38 6.12
N MET A 113 8.54 5.67 6.40
CA MET A 113 7.66 6.73 5.88
C MET A 113 7.79 6.93 4.38
N LEU A 114 8.92 6.60 3.78
CA LEU A 114 9.16 6.76 2.34
C LEU A 114 8.57 5.63 1.50
N VAL A 115 8.40 4.44 2.08
CA VAL A 115 7.95 3.24 1.35
C VAL A 115 6.64 3.44 0.60
N PRO A 116 5.56 3.99 1.18
CA PRO A 116 4.32 4.22 0.44
C PRO A 116 4.51 5.20 -0.72
N ASP A 117 5.26 6.28 -0.50
CA ASP A 117 5.46 7.33 -1.50
C ASP A 117 6.27 6.82 -2.69
N VAL A 118 7.32 6.06 -2.45
CA VAL A 118 8.11 5.43 -3.52
C VAL A 118 7.29 4.38 -4.28
N SER A 119 6.54 3.56 -3.55
CA SER A 119 5.66 2.54 -4.14
C SER A 119 4.61 3.16 -5.06
N LEU A 120 3.96 4.22 -4.61
CA LEU A 120 2.92 4.92 -5.37
C LEU A 120 3.49 5.71 -6.55
N ALA A 121 4.68 6.30 -6.43
CA ALA A 121 5.35 6.98 -7.53
C ALA A 121 5.69 6.01 -8.68
N VAL A 122 6.19 4.83 -8.36
CA VAL A 122 6.46 3.77 -9.35
C VAL A 122 5.16 3.25 -9.97
N ALA A 123 4.13 3.03 -9.16
CA ALA A 123 2.81 2.61 -9.65
C ALA A 123 2.22 3.64 -10.62
N GLU A 124 2.32 4.94 -10.31
CA GLU A 124 1.83 6.03 -11.15
C GLU A 124 2.54 6.06 -12.51
N LYS A 125 3.85 5.85 -12.54
CA LYS A 125 4.61 5.77 -13.79
C LYS A 125 4.13 4.63 -14.68
N PHE A 126 3.98 3.42 -14.16
CA PHE A 126 3.43 2.29 -14.90
C PHE A 126 1.99 2.51 -15.37
N ALA A 127 1.15 3.13 -14.54
CA ALA A 127 -0.23 3.42 -14.92
C ALA A 127 -0.31 4.44 -16.05
N LEU A 128 0.53 5.45 -16.05
CA LEU A 128 0.62 6.43 -17.16
C LEU A 128 1.12 5.80 -18.46
N GLU A 129 1.89 4.72 -18.38
CA GLU A 129 2.31 3.89 -19.53
C GLU A 129 1.22 2.91 -20.00
N GLY A 130 0.03 2.95 -19.44
CA GLY A 130 -1.12 2.13 -19.82
C GLY A 130 -1.22 0.79 -19.09
N LYS A 131 -0.49 0.57 -17.99
CA LYS A 131 -0.54 -0.65 -17.20
C LYS A 131 -1.57 -0.57 -16.07
N ASN A 132 -2.25 -1.68 -15.81
CA ASN A 132 -3.09 -1.83 -14.64
C ASN A 132 -2.22 -2.30 -13.47
N VAL A 133 -2.05 -1.44 -12.48
CA VAL A 133 -1.16 -1.66 -11.33
C VAL A 133 -1.97 -1.98 -10.09
N LEU A 134 -1.60 -3.05 -9.40
CA LEU A 134 -2.09 -3.37 -8.07
C LEU A 134 -1.00 -3.03 -7.04
N VAL A 135 -1.32 -2.13 -6.13
CA VAL A 135 -0.42 -1.75 -5.03
C VAL A 135 -0.86 -2.43 -3.75
N LEU A 136 0.05 -3.15 -3.13
CA LEU A 136 -0.15 -3.82 -1.85
C LEU A 136 0.71 -3.12 -0.79
N LEU A 137 0.06 -2.46 0.17
CA LEU A 137 0.72 -1.77 1.28
C LEU A 137 0.52 -2.56 2.58
N THR A 138 1.60 -2.95 3.22
CA THR A 138 1.60 -3.68 4.49
C THR A 138 2.78 -3.27 5.36
N ASP A 139 2.64 -2.77 6.54
CA ASP A 139 1.46 -2.49 7.33
C ASP A 139 1.30 -0.98 7.51
N MET A 140 0.13 -0.44 7.26
CA MET A 140 -0.12 1.01 7.38
C MET A 140 -0.11 1.48 8.85
N THR A 141 -0.30 0.59 9.80
CA THR A 141 -0.13 0.90 11.22
C THR A 141 1.35 1.14 11.54
N SER A 142 2.26 0.36 10.96
CA SER A 142 3.71 0.62 11.09
C SER A 142 4.12 1.96 10.48
N PHE A 143 3.51 2.34 9.35
CA PHE A 143 3.70 3.67 8.78
C PHE A 143 3.25 4.79 9.72
N ALA A 144 2.07 4.66 10.33
CA ALA A 144 1.54 5.65 11.27
C ALA A 144 2.39 5.73 12.54
N ASP A 145 2.89 4.60 13.03
CA ASP A 145 3.80 4.56 14.19
C ASP A 145 5.14 5.23 13.87
N ALA A 146 5.65 5.07 12.66
CA ALA A 146 6.84 5.79 12.19
C ALA A 146 6.60 7.31 12.13
N MET A 147 5.44 7.75 11.66
CA MET A 147 5.04 9.16 11.71
C MET A 147 5.02 9.70 13.14
N LYS A 148 4.44 8.94 14.07
CA LYS A 148 4.37 9.29 15.48
C LYS A 148 5.77 9.46 16.07
N GLU A 149 6.68 8.53 15.82
CA GLU A 149 8.06 8.56 16.31
C GLU A 149 8.80 9.80 15.81
N ILE A 150 8.67 10.11 14.51
CA ILE A 150 9.30 11.29 13.91
C ILE A 150 8.68 12.58 14.46
N ALA A 151 7.35 12.64 14.59
CA ALA A 151 6.67 13.79 15.19
C ALA A 151 7.14 14.08 16.62
N ILE A 152 7.37 13.04 17.43
CA ILE A 152 7.94 13.17 18.77
C ILE A 152 9.37 13.73 18.71
N THR A 153 10.19 13.23 17.81
CA THR A 153 11.57 13.70 17.60
C THR A 153 11.61 15.17 17.17
N MET A 154 10.61 15.60 16.40
CA MET A 154 10.44 16.99 15.94
C MET A 154 9.70 17.88 16.96
N GLU A 155 9.43 17.39 18.16
CA GLU A 155 8.70 18.11 19.21
C GLU A 155 7.32 18.64 18.78
N GLN A 156 6.65 17.94 17.86
CA GLN A 156 5.30 18.30 17.43
C GLN A 156 4.29 18.02 18.55
N ILE A 157 3.25 18.85 18.62
CA ILE A 157 2.17 18.68 19.59
C ILE A 157 1.38 17.41 19.23
N PRO A 158 1.31 16.40 20.14
CA PRO A 158 0.58 15.18 19.87
C PRO A 158 -0.93 15.40 19.88
N SER A 159 -1.63 14.67 19.02
CA SER A 159 -3.08 14.56 18.97
C SER A 159 -3.55 13.23 19.61
N ASN A 160 -4.63 12.67 19.10
CA ASN A 160 -5.25 11.45 19.63
C ASN A 160 -4.24 10.28 19.71
N ARG A 161 -4.12 9.69 20.90
CA ARG A 161 -3.20 8.59 21.23
C ARG A 161 -1.73 8.84 20.86
N GLY A 162 -1.33 10.11 20.78
CA GLY A 162 0.03 10.53 20.49
C GLY A 162 0.39 10.58 19.02
N TYR A 163 -0.55 10.31 18.11
CA TYR A 163 -0.34 10.50 16.67
C TYR A 163 -0.33 11.99 16.30
N PRO A 164 0.37 12.37 15.21
CA PRO A 164 0.32 13.75 14.73
C PRO A 164 -1.08 14.12 14.29
N GLY A 165 -1.45 15.40 14.41
CA GLY A 165 -2.80 15.88 14.09
C GLY A 165 -3.19 15.77 12.61
N ASP A 166 -2.22 15.61 11.72
CA ASP A 166 -2.40 15.44 10.28
C ASP A 166 -2.41 13.98 9.81
N LEU A 167 -2.48 12.99 10.72
CA LEU A 167 -2.49 11.56 10.39
C LEU A 167 -3.50 11.23 9.28
N TYR A 168 -4.75 11.70 9.44
CA TYR A 168 -5.80 11.49 8.44
C TYR A 168 -5.40 12.03 7.06
N SER A 169 -4.92 13.26 7.00
CA SER A 169 -4.51 13.91 5.75
C SER A 169 -3.34 13.18 5.09
N GLN A 170 -2.42 12.66 5.88
CA GLN A 170 -1.28 11.89 5.40
C GLN A 170 -1.70 10.53 4.81
N LEU A 171 -2.62 9.84 5.45
CA LEU A 171 -3.19 8.58 4.94
C LEU A 171 -4.04 8.85 3.68
N ALA A 172 -4.93 9.84 3.74
CA ALA A 172 -5.80 10.21 2.63
C ALA A 172 -5.02 10.61 1.38
N ALA A 173 -3.96 11.40 1.51
CA ALA A 173 -3.13 11.83 0.39
C ALA A 173 -2.51 10.65 -0.37
N ARG A 174 -2.17 9.57 0.33
CA ARG A 174 -1.63 8.35 -0.26
C ARG A 174 -2.73 7.50 -0.90
N TYR A 175 -3.84 7.31 -0.22
CA TYR A 175 -4.96 6.53 -0.76
C TYR A 175 -5.64 7.20 -1.95
N GLU A 176 -5.61 8.52 -2.05
CA GLU A 176 -6.11 9.26 -3.22
C GLU A 176 -5.28 9.06 -4.49
N LYS A 177 -4.14 8.39 -4.41
CA LYS A 177 -3.37 7.94 -5.58
C LYS A 177 -4.05 6.80 -6.34
N ALA A 178 -5.01 6.10 -5.74
CA ALA A 178 -5.84 5.14 -6.46
C ALA A 178 -6.64 5.85 -7.55
N VAL A 179 -6.49 5.43 -8.80
CA VAL A 179 -7.00 6.15 -9.95
C VAL A 179 -7.20 5.22 -11.15
N ASP A 180 -8.19 5.51 -11.97
CA ASP A 180 -8.33 5.00 -13.33
C ASP A 180 -8.14 6.18 -14.27
N PHE A 181 -7.07 6.14 -15.08
CA PHE A 181 -6.72 7.23 -15.97
C PHE A 181 -7.45 7.12 -17.28
N ASP A 182 -8.02 8.22 -17.75
CA ASP A 182 -8.63 8.29 -19.08
C ASP A 182 -7.57 8.05 -20.17
N GLY A 183 -7.75 7.01 -20.95
CA GLY A 183 -6.85 6.63 -22.03
C GLY A 183 -5.50 6.05 -21.61
N ALA A 184 -5.34 5.68 -20.34
CA ALA A 184 -4.12 5.05 -19.82
C ALA A 184 -4.45 3.84 -18.93
N GLY A 185 -3.62 3.56 -17.91
CA GLY A 185 -3.83 2.46 -16.97
C GLY A 185 -4.50 2.88 -15.68
N SER A 186 -4.41 2.03 -14.67
CA SER A 186 -5.05 2.24 -13.37
C SER A 186 -4.14 1.88 -12.22
N ILE A 187 -4.40 2.50 -11.05
CA ILE A 187 -3.79 2.16 -9.76
C ILE A 187 -4.90 1.71 -8.82
N THR A 188 -4.81 0.48 -8.34
CA THR A 188 -5.70 -0.09 -7.34
C THR A 188 -4.89 -0.37 -6.08
N ILE A 189 -5.39 0.02 -4.91
CA ILE A 189 -4.66 -0.09 -3.64
C ILE A 189 -5.36 -1.06 -2.71
N LEU A 190 -4.62 -2.05 -2.22
CA LEU A 190 -4.96 -2.85 -1.05
C LEU A 190 -4.03 -2.48 0.10
N ALA A 191 -4.57 -1.95 1.17
CA ALA A 191 -3.80 -1.54 2.32
C ALA A 191 -4.15 -2.38 3.54
N VAL A 192 -3.16 -3.04 4.12
CA VAL A 192 -3.31 -3.74 5.40
C VAL A 192 -3.18 -2.75 6.53
N THR A 193 -4.11 -2.80 7.44
CA THR A 193 -4.09 -2.03 8.68
C THR A 193 -4.25 -3.00 9.85
N THR A 194 -3.24 -3.11 10.69
CA THR A 194 -3.32 -3.92 11.91
C THR A 194 -4.06 -3.15 13.00
N MET A 195 -4.82 -3.88 13.80
CA MET A 195 -5.62 -3.32 14.90
C MET A 195 -4.95 -3.64 16.24
N PRO A 196 -4.17 -2.70 16.83
CA PRO A 196 -3.57 -2.91 18.13
C PRO A 196 -4.64 -3.17 19.21
N GLY A 197 -4.52 -4.29 19.91
CA GLY A 197 -5.49 -4.69 20.93
C GLY A 197 -6.88 -5.05 20.40
N ASP A 198 -7.00 -5.40 19.13
CA ASP A 198 -8.25 -5.66 18.41
C ASP A 198 -9.22 -4.46 18.42
N ASP A 199 -8.69 -3.25 18.60
CA ASP A 199 -9.46 -2.02 18.74
C ASP A 199 -9.67 -1.34 17.37
N VAL A 200 -10.87 -1.47 16.83
CA VAL A 200 -11.28 -0.81 15.57
C VAL A 200 -11.39 0.70 15.69
N THR A 201 -11.47 1.23 16.92
CA THR A 201 -11.52 2.68 17.19
C THR A 201 -10.13 3.29 17.37
N HIS A 202 -9.09 2.49 17.14
CA HIS A 202 -7.72 3.00 17.12
C HIS A 202 -7.56 3.99 15.96
N PRO A 203 -6.84 5.13 16.11
CA PRO A 203 -6.78 6.20 15.11
C PRO A 203 -6.38 5.75 13.70
N VAL A 204 -5.63 4.67 13.56
CA VAL A 204 -5.18 4.20 12.25
C VAL A 204 -6.29 3.43 11.52
N PRO A 205 -6.91 2.39 12.08
CA PRO A 205 -8.03 1.72 11.43
C PRO A 205 -9.31 2.56 11.34
N ASP A 206 -9.50 3.56 12.23
CA ASP A 206 -10.68 4.43 12.25
C ASP A 206 -10.63 5.50 11.13
N ASN A 207 -9.45 5.86 10.67
CA ASN A 207 -9.22 6.82 9.58
C ASN A 207 -9.08 6.15 8.23
#